data_fc06d5e7ea5551e61568688d4d732187
#
_entry.id   fc06d5e7ea5551e61568688d4d732187
#
_cell.length_a   1.000
_cell.length_b   1.000
_cell.length_c   1.000
_cell.angle_alpha   90.00
_cell.angle_beta   90.00
_cell.angle_gamma   90.00
#
_symmetry.space_group_name_H-M   'P 1'
#
loop_
_entity.id
_entity.type
_entity.pdbx_description
1 polymer ?
#
loop_
_entity_poly.entity_id
_entity_poly.type
_entity_poly.pdbx_seq_one_letter_code
_entity_poly.pdbx_strand_id
1 'polypeptide(L)'
;MTADVALQRDGTRPQFPGNAIPLNRMDPAAKVLANLWAHANGPGVPFTNVNNYTANASVGGGNDQYNSRVDHAFSEKNRMFVRYTYWTNLNLPIDPYNTKTCVDRCTETFNTNQAVIADTHSFTSTLIGDFRLSYLRFSYDRTALTSGYDLTQLGWPASMNNQVVFRVVPLPNVTGYNGVFSTSGTGSTIIARNDVYSLAPSMTKIWGSHTLKFGMEVRR
;
A
#
# COMPACT_ATOMS: atom_id res chain seq x y z
N MET A 1 -34.82 -6.43 -12.06
CA MET A 1 -34.46 -7.81 -12.44
C MET A 1 -35.30 -8.16 -13.65
N THR A 2 -34.70 -8.21 -14.80
CA THR A 2 -35.35 -8.57 -16.06
C THR A 2 -35.54 -10.08 -16.10
N ALA A 3 -36.69 -10.48 -16.61
CA ALA A 3 -37.17 -11.84 -16.65
C ALA A 3 -36.06 -12.86 -16.91
N ASP A 4 -35.93 -13.77 -16.00
CA ASP A 4 -35.08 -14.92 -16.14
C ASP A 4 -35.44 -15.67 -17.42
N VAL A 5 -34.43 -15.92 -18.24
CA VAL A 5 -34.60 -16.90 -19.33
C VAL A 5 -34.89 -18.22 -18.64
N ALA A 6 -36.11 -18.69 -18.77
CA ALA A 6 -36.54 -19.94 -18.15
C ALA A 6 -35.58 -21.08 -18.52
N LEU A 7 -35.20 -21.86 -17.53
CA LEU A 7 -34.44 -23.08 -17.75
C LEU A 7 -35.26 -24.00 -18.67
N GLN A 8 -34.61 -24.62 -19.64
CA GLN A 8 -35.21 -25.68 -20.44
C GLN A 8 -35.46 -26.91 -19.54
N ARG A 9 -36.29 -27.83 -19.98
CA ARG A 9 -36.63 -29.06 -19.22
C ARG A 9 -35.42 -29.91 -18.85
N ASP A 10 -34.32 -29.76 -19.61
CA ASP A 10 -33.04 -30.45 -19.37
C ASP A 10 -32.12 -29.70 -18.39
N GLY A 11 -32.58 -28.59 -17.80
CA GLY A 11 -31.80 -27.77 -16.89
C GLY A 11 -30.84 -26.80 -17.59
N THR A 12 -30.81 -26.73 -18.91
CA THR A 12 -30.00 -25.81 -19.68
C THR A 12 -30.72 -24.48 -19.92
N ARG A 13 -29.97 -23.43 -20.20
CA ARG A 13 -30.52 -22.15 -20.68
C ARG A 13 -30.39 -22.06 -22.19
N PRO A 14 -31.41 -21.53 -22.90
CA PRO A 14 -31.28 -21.32 -24.33
C PRO A 14 -30.11 -20.39 -24.62
N GLN A 15 -29.36 -20.73 -25.63
CA GLN A 15 -28.24 -19.92 -26.08
C GLN A 15 -28.74 -18.60 -26.70
N PHE A 16 -28.03 -17.53 -26.48
CA PHE A 16 -28.32 -16.26 -27.13
C PHE A 16 -28.08 -16.37 -28.65
N PRO A 17 -28.87 -15.66 -29.47
CA PRO A 17 -28.63 -15.58 -30.91
C PRO A 17 -27.17 -15.14 -31.20
N GLY A 18 -26.49 -15.88 -32.06
CA GLY A 18 -25.09 -15.61 -32.39
C GLY A 18 -24.12 -15.76 -31.21
N ASN A 19 -24.54 -16.43 -30.12
CA ASN A 19 -23.76 -16.59 -28.90
C ASN A 19 -23.34 -15.23 -28.26
N ALA A 20 -24.11 -14.18 -28.52
CA ALA A 20 -23.84 -12.84 -28.01
C ALA A 20 -24.99 -12.36 -27.11
N ILE A 21 -24.65 -11.84 -25.92
CA ILE A 21 -25.62 -11.22 -25.03
C ILE A 21 -26.08 -9.90 -25.65
N PRO A 22 -27.40 -9.71 -25.89
CA PRO A 22 -27.90 -8.42 -26.42
C PRO A 22 -27.53 -7.25 -25.51
N LEU A 23 -27.07 -6.13 -26.09
CA LEU A 23 -26.60 -4.96 -25.33
C LEU A 23 -27.67 -4.37 -24.39
N ASN A 24 -28.94 -4.49 -24.74
CA ASN A 24 -30.04 -4.01 -23.89
C ASN A 24 -30.29 -4.90 -22.65
N ARG A 25 -29.68 -6.08 -22.60
CA ARG A 25 -29.75 -7.00 -21.47
C ARG A 25 -28.53 -6.91 -20.54
N MET A 26 -27.49 -6.20 -20.94
CA MET A 26 -26.29 -5.98 -20.14
C MET A 26 -26.53 -4.87 -19.11
N ASP A 27 -26.13 -5.13 -17.88
CA ASP A 27 -26.10 -4.12 -16.83
C ASP A 27 -25.19 -2.93 -17.25
N PRO A 28 -25.59 -1.68 -17.03
CA PRO A 28 -24.76 -0.50 -17.38
C PRO A 28 -23.36 -0.55 -16.77
N ALA A 29 -23.24 -0.94 -15.48
CA ALA A 29 -21.95 -1.06 -14.82
C ALA A 29 -21.08 -2.14 -15.46
N ALA A 30 -21.67 -3.28 -15.82
CA ALA A 30 -20.94 -4.35 -16.48
C ALA A 30 -20.33 -3.92 -17.83
N LYS A 31 -21.05 -3.07 -18.60
CA LYS A 31 -20.53 -2.51 -19.86
C LYS A 31 -19.32 -1.61 -19.63
N VAL A 32 -19.39 -0.74 -18.65
CA VAL A 32 -18.29 0.18 -18.31
C VAL A 32 -17.10 -0.62 -17.80
N LEU A 33 -17.32 -1.56 -16.91
CA LEU A 33 -16.26 -2.37 -16.32
C LEU A 33 -15.61 -3.31 -17.35
N ALA A 34 -16.37 -3.88 -18.28
CA ALA A 34 -15.84 -4.72 -19.35
C ALA A 34 -14.84 -3.99 -20.24
N ASN A 35 -15.01 -2.68 -20.45
CA ASN A 35 -14.09 -1.85 -21.24
C ASN A 35 -12.74 -1.62 -20.53
N LEU A 36 -12.60 -2.01 -19.27
CA LEU A 36 -11.32 -1.95 -18.54
C LEU A 36 -10.41 -3.15 -18.87
N TRP A 37 -10.96 -4.21 -19.48
CA TRP A 37 -10.12 -5.32 -19.97
C TRP A 37 -9.51 -4.96 -21.32
N ALA A 38 -8.21 -5.16 -21.42
CA ALA A 38 -7.51 -4.98 -22.68
C ALA A 38 -8.01 -5.99 -23.72
N HIS A 39 -8.16 -5.53 -24.95
CA HIS A 39 -8.44 -6.43 -26.07
C HIS A 39 -7.22 -7.32 -26.34
N ALA A 40 -7.48 -8.58 -26.72
CA ALA A 40 -6.43 -9.50 -27.12
C ALA A 40 -5.53 -8.88 -28.20
N ASN A 41 -4.22 -9.00 -28.05
CA ASN A 41 -3.22 -8.55 -29.01
C ASN A 41 -2.37 -9.70 -29.58
N GLY A 42 -2.75 -10.94 -29.24
CA GLY A 42 -2.16 -12.16 -29.73
C GLY A 42 -3.17 -13.29 -29.83
N PRO A 43 -2.83 -14.40 -30.50
CA PRO A 43 -3.75 -15.52 -30.72
C PRO A 43 -4.06 -16.30 -29.43
N GLY A 44 -3.21 -16.19 -28.42
CA GLY A 44 -3.32 -17.01 -27.22
C GLY A 44 -3.02 -18.50 -27.47
N VAL A 45 -3.31 -19.32 -26.46
CA VAL A 45 -3.17 -20.78 -26.55
C VAL A 45 -4.31 -21.34 -27.42
N PRO A 46 -4.01 -22.23 -28.41
CA PRO A 46 -5.03 -22.82 -29.24
C PRO A 46 -6.20 -23.39 -28.46
N PHE A 47 -7.42 -23.24 -28.97
CA PHE A 47 -8.70 -23.67 -28.41
C PHE A 47 -9.17 -22.97 -27.14
N THR A 48 -8.26 -22.49 -26.29
CA THR A 48 -8.62 -21.85 -25.02
C THR A 48 -8.52 -20.34 -25.06
N ASN A 49 -7.75 -19.78 -26.02
CA ASN A 49 -7.40 -18.36 -26.14
C ASN A 49 -6.77 -17.76 -24.85
N VAL A 50 -6.27 -18.59 -23.96
CA VAL A 50 -5.56 -18.15 -22.76
C VAL A 50 -4.24 -17.49 -23.14
N ASN A 51 -3.76 -16.51 -22.37
CA ASN A 51 -2.53 -15.76 -22.65
C ASN A 51 -2.56 -15.02 -23.99
N ASN A 52 -3.69 -14.44 -24.35
CA ASN A 52 -3.91 -13.72 -25.59
C ASN A 52 -3.56 -12.23 -25.54
N TYR A 53 -3.00 -11.75 -24.43
CA TYR A 53 -2.55 -10.39 -24.26
C TYR A 53 -1.15 -10.33 -23.64
N THR A 54 -0.29 -9.52 -24.25
CA THR A 54 1.05 -9.23 -23.75
C THR A 54 1.29 -7.73 -23.75
N ALA A 55 1.78 -7.20 -22.64
CA ALA A 55 2.18 -5.80 -22.54
C ALA A 55 3.44 -5.66 -21.69
N ASN A 56 4.23 -4.67 -22.03
CA ASN A 56 5.35 -4.24 -21.20
C ASN A 56 4.92 -3.05 -20.35
N ALA A 57 5.30 -3.07 -19.08
CA ALA A 57 5.06 -1.96 -18.19
C ALA A 57 6.38 -1.49 -17.58
N SER A 58 6.53 -0.17 -17.44
CA SER A 58 7.67 0.40 -16.73
C SER A 58 7.43 0.36 -15.24
N VAL A 59 8.44 -0.07 -14.50
CA VAL A 59 8.49 0.05 -13.04
C VAL A 59 9.36 1.25 -12.70
N GLY A 60 8.84 2.14 -11.88
CA GLY A 60 9.55 3.34 -11.49
C GLY A 60 9.33 3.70 -10.02
N GLY A 61 10.08 4.68 -9.57
CA GLY A 61 10.00 5.20 -8.22
C GLY A 61 11.23 5.96 -7.82
N GLY A 62 11.27 6.40 -6.56
CA GLY A 62 12.39 7.11 -5.98
C GLY A 62 12.54 6.75 -4.51
N ASN A 63 13.76 6.85 -4.02
CA ASN A 63 14.08 6.63 -2.62
C ASN A 63 15.11 7.68 -2.19
N ASP A 64 14.75 8.48 -1.19
CA ASP A 64 15.64 9.49 -0.63
C ASP A 64 15.74 9.29 0.89
N GLN A 65 16.95 9.46 1.42
CA GLN A 65 17.20 9.43 2.85
C GLN A 65 18.14 10.56 3.26
N TYR A 66 17.71 11.31 4.26
CA TYR A 66 18.47 12.39 4.86
C TYR A 66 18.75 12.06 6.32
N ASN A 67 20.01 12.13 6.69
CA ASN A 67 20.44 11.92 8.07
C ASN A 67 21.21 13.15 8.54
N SER A 68 20.83 13.66 9.67
CA SER A 68 21.57 14.75 10.36
C SER A 68 21.84 14.33 11.80
N ARG A 69 23.02 14.70 12.29
CA ARG A 69 23.43 14.45 13.68
C ARG A 69 24.24 15.63 14.20
N VAL A 70 23.96 15.99 15.42
CA VAL A 70 24.72 16.98 16.18
C VAL A 70 25.15 16.34 17.49
N ASP A 71 26.42 16.40 17.78
CA ASP A 71 27.03 15.92 19.01
C ASP A 71 27.53 17.13 19.83
N HIS A 72 27.29 17.12 21.13
CA HIS A 72 27.72 18.13 22.03
C HIS A 72 28.29 17.53 23.32
N ALA A 73 29.48 17.97 23.70
CA ALA A 73 30.11 17.64 24.97
C ALA A 73 29.90 18.82 25.94
N PHE A 74 28.99 18.68 26.90
CA PHE A 74 28.76 19.65 27.95
C PHE A 74 29.94 19.72 28.94
N SER A 75 30.59 18.58 29.13
CA SER A 75 31.79 18.44 29.93
C SER A 75 32.54 17.14 29.55
N GLU A 76 33.67 16.89 30.18
CA GLU A 76 34.38 15.60 30.03
C GLU A 76 33.54 14.39 30.45
N LYS A 77 32.54 14.63 31.33
CA LYS A 77 31.68 13.59 31.91
C LYS A 77 30.29 13.48 31.25
N ASN A 78 29.90 14.47 30.42
CA ASN A 78 28.56 14.50 29.85
C ASN A 78 28.61 14.81 28.36
N ARG A 79 28.06 13.89 27.58
CA ARG A 79 27.96 13.99 26.11
C ARG A 79 26.56 13.64 25.66
N MET A 80 26.02 14.50 24.79
CA MET A 80 24.72 14.32 24.19
C MET A 80 24.82 14.32 22.68
N PHE A 81 23.94 13.57 22.05
CA PHE A 81 23.69 13.77 20.63
C PHE A 81 22.21 13.87 20.34
N VAL A 82 21.89 14.57 19.25
CA VAL A 82 20.59 14.59 18.62
C VAL A 82 20.76 14.11 17.19
N ARG A 83 19.94 13.18 16.78
CA ARG A 83 19.90 12.68 15.41
C ARG A 83 18.48 12.78 14.86
N TYR A 84 18.36 13.27 13.64
CA TYR A 84 17.13 13.25 12.86
C TYR A 84 17.38 12.48 11.57
N THR A 85 16.45 11.58 11.24
CA THR A 85 16.44 10.83 10.00
C THR A 85 15.09 11.03 9.33
N TYR A 86 15.11 11.44 8.08
CA TYR A 86 13.97 11.42 7.19
C TYR A 86 14.25 10.45 6.06
N TRP A 87 13.27 9.58 5.78
CA TRP A 87 13.30 8.67 4.68
C TRP A 87 11.98 8.72 3.93
N THR A 88 12.05 8.74 2.60
CA THR A 88 10.88 8.66 1.73
C THR A 88 11.13 7.67 0.61
N ASN A 89 10.08 6.94 0.23
CA ASN A 89 10.07 6.05 -0.91
C ASN A 89 8.77 6.28 -1.69
N LEU A 90 8.90 6.46 -2.99
CA LEU A 90 7.79 6.55 -3.93
C LEU A 90 7.87 5.36 -4.88
N ASN A 91 6.81 4.57 -4.93
CA ASN A 91 6.59 3.56 -5.96
C ASN A 91 5.56 4.09 -6.97
N LEU A 92 5.94 4.15 -8.24
CA LEU A 92 5.02 4.52 -9.31
C LEU A 92 4.10 3.35 -9.65
N PRO A 93 2.89 3.62 -10.14
CA PRO A 93 1.91 2.59 -10.49
C PRO A 93 2.36 1.80 -11.71
N ILE A 94 1.88 0.56 -11.80
CA ILE A 94 2.04 -0.30 -12.97
C ILE A 94 0.67 -0.46 -13.63
N ASP A 95 0.51 0.16 -14.80
CA ASP A 95 -0.75 0.16 -15.56
C ASP A 95 -0.48 -0.21 -17.03
N PRO A 96 -0.23 -1.50 -17.31
CA PRO A 96 0.08 -1.97 -18.66
C PRO A 96 -1.11 -1.87 -19.64
N TYR A 97 -2.31 -1.72 -19.11
CA TYR A 97 -3.53 -1.59 -19.92
C TYR A 97 -3.93 -0.15 -20.21
N ASN A 98 -3.26 0.82 -19.58
CA ASN A 98 -3.59 2.24 -19.66
C ASN A 98 -5.07 2.54 -19.29
N THR A 99 -5.58 1.81 -18.31
CA THR A 99 -6.97 1.90 -17.86
C THR A 99 -7.12 2.52 -16.46
N LYS A 100 -6.00 2.91 -15.85
CA LYS A 100 -5.90 3.42 -14.48
C LYS A 100 -6.29 2.39 -13.41
N THR A 101 -6.23 1.11 -13.72
CA THR A 101 -6.67 0.05 -12.81
C THR A 101 -5.56 -0.46 -11.88
N CYS A 102 -4.30 -0.08 -12.10
CA CYS A 102 -3.14 -0.50 -11.32
C CYS A 102 -3.08 -2.03 -11.16
N VAL A 103 -2.79 -2.75 -12.22
CA VAL A 103 -2.85 -4.22 -12.27
C VAL A 103 -2.02 -4.91 -11.19
N ASP A 104 -0.84 -4.41 -10.92
CA ASP A 104 0.07 -4.96 -9.90
C ASP A 104 0.26 -4.00 -8.73
N ARG A 105 0.51 -2.74 -9.02
CA ARG A 105 0.84 -1.72 -8.03
C ARG A 105 0.19 -0.39 -8.39
N CYS A 106 -0.48 0.22 -7.40
CA CYS A 106 -0.88 1.62 -7.46
C CYS A 106 0.25 2.54 -6.96
N THR A 107 0.02 3.84 -6.93
CA THR A 107 0.99 4.76 -6.32
C THR A 107 1.11 4.46 -4.83
N GLU A 108 2.31 4.25 -4.35
CA GLU A 108 2.61 4.02 -2.94
C GLU A 108 3.67 5.01 -2.48
N THR A 109 3.42 5.63 -1.35
CA THR A 109 4.39 6.52 -0.71
C THR A 109 4.61 6.07 0.72
N PHE A 110 5.87 5.87 1.07
CA PHE A 110 6.30 5.55 2.42
C PHE A 110 7.15 6.71 2.93
N ASN A 111 6.84 7.20 4.12
CA ASN A 111 7.64 8.22 4.77
C ASN A 111 7.94 7.81 6.19
N THR A 112 9.18 8.00 6.60
CA THR A 112 9.61 7.81 7.98
C THR A 112 10.31 9.07 8.48
N ASN A 113 9.86 9.55 9.64
CA ASN A 113 10.52 10.59 10.39
C ASN A 113 10.96 9.98 11.71
N GLN A 114 12.25 10.07 12.01
CA GLN A 114 12.81 9.58 13.27
C GLN A 114 13.65 10.66 13.93
N ALA A 115 13.40 10.91 15.19
CA ALA A 115 14.24 11.75 16.04
C ALA A 115 14.76 10.91 17.21
N VAL A 116 16.03 11.10 17.56
CA VAL A 116 16.67 10.45 18.70
C VAL A 116 17.46 11.50 19.46
N ILE A 117 17.27 11.54 20.77
CA ILE A 117 18.11 12.28 21.72
C ILE A 117 18.74 11.23 22.62
N ALA A 118 20.04 11.28 22.76
CA ALA A 118 20.76 10.39 23.67
C ALA A 118 21.81 11.17 24.46
N ASP A 119 21.86 10.91 25.76
CA ASP A 119 22.80 11.49 26.71
C ASP A 119 23.58 10.36 27.37
N THR A 120 24.88 10.52 27.46
CA THR A 120 25.79 9.66 28.21
C THR A 120 26.46 10.47 29.31
N HIS A 121 26.27 10.06 30.55
CA HIS A 121 26.84 10.73 31.71
C HIS A 121 27.71 9.80 32.55
N SER A 122 28.94 10.18 32.76
CA SER A 122 29.90 9.50 33.66
C SER A 122 29.77 10.06 35.07
N PHE A 123 28.96 9.42 35.95
CA PHE A 123 28.77 9.83 37.35
C PHE A 123 30.09 9.70 38.13
N THR A 124 30.77 8.57 37.92
CA THR A 124 32.09 8.29 38.48
C THR A 124 32.95 7.58 37.45
N SER A 125 34.24 7.36 37.74
CA SER A 125 35.13 6.55 36.86
C SER A 125 34.63 5.10 36.64
N THR A 126 33.68 4.64 37.44
CA THR A 126 33.17 3.26 37.42
C THR A 126 31.63 3.18 37.23
N LEU A 127 30.94 4.32 37.06
CA LEU A 127 29.49 4.36 36.86
C LEU A 127 29.14 5.31 35.73
N ILE A 128 28.53 4.72 34.70
CA ILE A 128 28.10 5.44 33.49
C ILE A 128 26.61 5.22 33.33
N GLY A 129 25.88 6.27 33.03
CA GLY A 129 24.46 6.23 32.66
C GLY A 129 24.31 6.62 31.20
N ASP A 130 23.46 5.89 30.50
CA ASP A 130 22.99 6.21 29.16
C ASP A 130 21.49 6.42 29.20
N PHE A 131 21.02 7.50 28.61
CA PHE A 131 19.62 7.82 28.46
C PHE A 131 19.32 8.04 27.00
N ARG A 132 18.27 7.38 26.49
CA ARG A 132 17.85 7.54 25.10
C ARG A 132 16.33 7.74 25.02
N LEU A 133 15.94 8.80 24.33
CA LEU A 133 14.58 9.08 23.94
C LEU A 133 14.51 9.04 22.42
N SER A 134 13.52 8.34 21.87
CA SER A 134 13.30 8.30 20.43
C SER A 134 11.83 8.42 20.08
N TYR A 135 11.58 9.05 18.95
CA TYR A 135 10.31 9.13 18.29
C TYR A 135 10.46 8.68 16.84
N LEU A 136 9.54 7.84 16.38
CA LEU A 136 9.45 7.42 15.00
C LEU A 136 8.01 7.57 14.54
N ARG A 137 7.82 8.25 13.40
CA ARG A 137 6.56 8.27 12.67
C ARG A 137 6.76 7.60 11.33
N PHE A 138 6.01 6.52 11.10
CA PHE A 138 5.92 5.85 9.82
C PHE A 138 4.57 6.17 9.18
N SER A 139 4.60 6.60 7.92
CA SER A 139 3.43 6.87 7.10
C SER A 139 3.46 5.99 5.86
N TYR A 140 2.35 5.36 5.56
CA TYR A 140 2.15 4.61 4.34
C TYR A 140 0.86 5.06 3.68
N ASP A 141 0.98 5.59 2.47
CA ASP A 141 -0.14 5.99 1.63
C ASP A 141 -0.10 5.17 0.34
N ARG A 142 -1.17 4.47 0.06
CA ARG A 142 -1.42 3.84 -1.22
C ARG A 142 -2.69 4.42 -1.81
N THR A 143 -2.61 4.91 -3.04
CA THR A 143 -3.72 5.58 -3.71
C THR A 143 -3.97 4.94 -5.06
N ALA A 144 -5.18 4.45 -5.28
CA ALA A 144 -5.61 3.97 -6.59
C ALA A 144 -5.60 5.11 -7.62
N LEU A 145 -5.19 4.84 -8.84
CA LEU A 145 -5.21 5.81 -9.94
C LEU A 145 -6.64 6.27 -10.27
N THR A 146 -7.63 5.46 -9.90
CA THR A 146 -9.06 5.77 -10.05
C THR A 146 -9.64 6.51 -8.84
N SER A 147 -8.80 6.99 -7.92
CA SER A 147 -9.27 7.74 -6.75
C SER A 147 -10.09 8.96 -7.15
N GLY A 148 -11.23 9.14 -6.50
CA GLY A 148 -12.20 10.19 -6.84
C GLY A 148 -13.19 9.80 -7.94
N TYR A 149 -13.20 8.55 -8.40
CA TYR A 149 -14.11 8.08 -9.45
C TYR A 149 -15.57 8.38 -9.12
N ASP A 150 -16.31 8.89 -10.10
CA ASP A 150 -17.73 9.13 -9.97
C ASP A 150 -18.52 7.86 -10.26
N LEU A 151 -19.10 7.27 -9.21
CA LEU A 151 -19.84 6.02 -9.30
C LEU A 151 -21.12 6.12 -10.16
N THR A 152 -21.60 7.33 -10.45
CA THR A 152 -22.74 7.51 -11.38
C THR A 152 -22.39 7.10 -12.81
N GLN A 153 -21.12 7.09 -13.17
CA GLN A 153 -20.65 6.56 -14.47
C GLN A 153 -20.93 5.06 -14.64
N LEU A 154 -21.13 4.35 -13.53
CA LEU A 154 -21.56 2.94 -13.54
C LEU A 154 -23.10 2.80 -13.60
N GLY A 155 -23.83 3.90 -13.71
CA GLY A 155 -25.29 3.92 -13.60
C GLY A 155 -25.81 3.76 -12.17
N TRP A 156 -24.95 3.94 -11.15
CA TRP A 156 -25.32 3.85 -9.75
C TRP A 156 -25.89 5.17 -9.23
N PRO A 157 -26.73 5.16 -8.17
CA PRO A 157 -27.29 6.37 -7.59
C PRO A 157 -26.19 7.33 -7.09
N ALA A 158 -26.40 8.63 -7.30
CA ALA A 158 -25.44 9.66 -6.85
C ALA A 158 -25.20 9.64 -5.33
N SER A 159 -26.20 9.16 -4.55
CA SER A 159 -26.07 9.00 -3.10
C SER A 159 -24.93 8.05 -2.70
N MET A 160 -24.54 7.10 -3.56
CA MET A 160 -23.43 6.21 -3.28
C MET A 160 -22.09 6.94 -3.20
N ASN A 161 -21.89 8.00 -3.96
CA ASN A 161 -20.68 8.82 -3.87
C ASN A 161 -20.44 9.41 -2.47
N ASN A 162 -21.52 9.62 -1.70
CA ASN A 162 -21.44 10.17 -0.35
C ASN A 162 -21.35 9.09 0.74
N GLN A 163 -21.64 7.83 0.39
CA GLN A 163 -21.63 6.71 1.33
C GLN A 163 -20.29 5.97 1.34
N VAL A 164 -19.50 6.11 0.29
CA VAL A 164 -18.22 5.43 0.13
C VAL A 164 -17.08 6.34 0.60
N VAL A 165 -16.28 5.85 1.54
CA VAL A 165 -15.14 6.61 2.11
C VAL A 165 -14.08 6.89 1.04
N PHE A 166 -13.75 5.89 0.22
CA PHE A 166 -12.82 6.02 -0.89
C PHE A 166 -13.52 5.63 -2.19
N ARG A 167 -13.75 6.61 -3.05
CA ARG A 167 -14.35 6.39 -4.37
C ARG A 167 -13.27 5.93 -5.34
N VAL A 168 -13.39 4.70 -5.78
CA VAL A 168 -12.51 4.07 -6.78
C VAL A 168 -13.37 3.23 -7.71
N VAL A 169 -12.86 2.89 -8.86
CA VAL A 169 -13.51 1.89 -9.73
C VAL A 169 -13.60 0.57 -8.97
N PRO A 170 -14.78 -0.06 -8.89
CA PRO A 170 -14.94 -1.37 -8.28
C PRO A 170 -14.04 -2.42 -8.94
N LEU A 171 -13.55 -3.36 -8.15
CA LEU A 171 -12.65 -4.41 -8.60
C LEU A 171 -13.43 -5.72 -8.84
N PRO A 172 -14.02 -5.94 -10.02
CA PRO A 172 -14.76 -7.16 -10.29
C PRO A 172 -13.80 -8.34 -10.44
N ASN A 173 -14.16 -9.45 -9.85
CA ASN A 173 -13.51 -10.74 -10.11
C ASN A 173 -14.37 -11.55 -11.05
N VAL A 174 -13.84 -11.87 -12.23
CA VAL A 174 -14.53 -12.65 -13.25
C VAL A 174 -13.81 -13.98 -13.43
N THR A 175 -14.51 -15.07 -13.10
CA THR A 175 -13.96 -16.43 -13.22
C THR A 175 -13.52 -16.72 -14.67
N GLY A 176 -12.32 -17.24 -14.83
CA GLY A 176 -11.74 -17.57 -16.15
C GLY A 176 -11.04 -16.39 -16.85
N TYR A 177 -11.04 -15.20 -16.23
CA TYR A 177 -10.30 -14.03 -16.73
C TYR A 177 -9.26 -13.61 -15.71
N ASN A 178 -8.06 -13.29 -16.18
CA ASN A 178 -7.09 -12.62 -15.32
C ASN A 178 -7.59 -11.21 -15.00
N GLY A 179 -7.48 -10.84 -13.72
CA GLY A 179 -7.92 -9.53 -13.28
C GLY A 179 -7.11 -8.43 -13.92
N VAL A 180 -7.79 -7.42 -14.46
CA VAL A 180 -7.17 -6.12 -14.80
C VAL A 180 -6.90 -5.31 -13.53
N PHE A 181 -7.34 -5.80 -12.39
CA PHE A 181 -7.17 -5.22 -11.08
C PHE A 181 -6.22 -6.10 -10.26
N SER A 182 -5.41 -5.50 -9.45
CA SER A 182 -4.46 -6.24 -8.62
C SER A 182 -5.15 -7.32 -7.78
N THR A 183 -4.76 -8.57 -8.00
CA THR A 183 -5.20 -9.73 -7.19
C THR A 183 -4.59 -9.72 -5.80
N SER A 184 -3.54 -8.93 -5.57
CA SER A 184 -2.84 -8.82 -4.29
C SER A 184 -3.41 -7.75 -3.35
N GLY A 185 -4.59 -7.20 -3.65
CA GLY A 185 -5.18 -6.11 -2.86
C GLY A 185 -4.49 -4.77 -3.01
N THR A 186 -3.52 -4.64 -3.92
CA THR A 186 -2.77 -3.40 -4.16
C THR A 186 -3.58 -2.34 -4.90
N GLY A 187 -4.76 -2.67 -5.41
CA GLY A 187 -5.73 -1.72 -5.98
C GLY A 187 -6.55 -0.92 -4.94
N SER A 188 -6.45 -1.25 -3.66
CA SER A 188 -7.18 -0.55 -2.60
C SER A 188 -6.43 0.68 -2.10
N THR A 189 -7.16 1.68 -1.61
CA THR A 189 -6.59 2.82 -0.91
C THR A 189 -6.21 2.42 0.51
N ILE A 190 -5.00 2.75 0.92
CA ILE A 190 -4.51 2.58 2.30
C ILE A 190 -3.95 3.92 2.78
N ILE A 191 -4.32 4.31 3.98
CA ILE A 191 -3.74 5.43 4.71
C ILE A 191 -3.39 4.90 6.10
N ALA A 192 -2.11 4.67 6.35
CA ALA A 192 -1.63 4.17 7.63
C ALA A 192 -0.63 5.15 8.27
N ARG A 193 -0.76 5.35 9.56
CA ARG A 193 0.12 6.18 10.38
C ARG A 193 0.45 5.43 11.66
N ASN A 194 1.73 5.26 11.91
CA ASN A 194 2.22 4.62 13.13
C ASN A 194 3.19 5.58 13.83
N ASP A 195 2.88 5.93 15.05
CA ASP A 195 3.75 6.72 15.92
C ASP A 195 4.32 5.81 17.00
N VAL A 196 5.63 5.81 17.16
CA VAL A 196 6.33 5.00 18.15
C VAL A 196 7.22 5.90 19.00
N TYR A 197 6.97 5.89 20.30
CA TYR A 197 7.78 6.56 21.31
C TYR A 197 8.57 5.51 22.10
N SER A 198 9.86 5.72 22.30
CA SER A 198 10.70 4.81 23.07
C SER A 198 11.57 5.58 24.04
N LEU A 199 11.63 5.07 25.27
CA LEU A 199 12.48 5.53 26.34
C LEU A 199 13.35 4.37 26.81
N ALA A 200 14.66 4.51 26.74
CA ALA A 200 15.61 3.44 27.05
C ALA A 200 16.77 3.93 27.92
N PRO A 201 16.55 4.11 29.24
CA PRO A 201 17.63 4.34 30.20
C PRO A 201 18.42 3.07 30.47
N SER A 202 19.74 3.20 30.61
CA SER A 202 20.59 2.11 31.08
C SER A 202 21.76 2.64 31.93
N MET A 203 22.28 1.78 32.80
CA MET A 203 23.46 2.09 33.62
C MET A 203 24.49 0.96 33.51
N THR A 204 25.74 1.36 33.47
CA THR A 204 26.88 0.43 33.50
C THR A 204 27.71 0.71 34.72
N LYS A 205 27.95 -0.30 35.53
CA LYS A 205 28.78 -0.26 36.75
C LYS A 205 29.96 -1.20 36.58
N ILE A 206 31.18 -0.68 36.81
CA ILE A 206 32.39 -1.47 36.93
C ILE A 206 32.64 -1.74 38.42
N TRP A 207 32.78 -3.01 38.78
CA TRP A 207 33.02 -3.45 40.15
C TRP A 207 34.15 -4.47 40.16
N GLY A 208 35.35 -4.03 40.53
CA GLY A 208 36.57 -4.84 40.42
C GLY A 208 36.81 -5.30 38.98
N SER A 209 36.86 -6.59 38.77
CA SER A 209 37.02 -7.23 37.42
C SER A 209 35.69 -7.45 36.70
N HIS A 210 34.53 -7.07 37.30
CA HIS A 210 33.21 -7.29 36.73
C HIS A 210 32.64 -5.99 36.13
N THR A 211 31.93 -6.11 35.00
CA THR A 211 31.12 -5.07 34.44
C THR A 211 29.66 -5.48 34.46
N LEU A 212 28.84 -4.73 35.15
CA LEU A 212 27.41 -4.92 35.26
C LEU A 212 26.69 -3.89 34.44
N LYS A 213 25.77 -4.31 33.52
CA LYS A 213 24.88 -3.40 32.78
C LYS A 213 23.43 -3.77 33.08
N PHE A 214 22.64 -2.76 33.39
CA PHE A 214 21.21 -2.91 33.60
C PHE A 214 20.47 -1.72 33.00
N GLY A 215 19.25 -1.94 32.57
CA GLY A 215 18.42 -0.93 31.93
C GLY A 215 17.04 -1.48 31.62
N MET A 216 16.25 -0.63 31.02
CA MET A 216 14.91 -0.97 30.56
C MET A 216 14.61 -0.24 29.25
N GLU A 217 13.65 -0.73 28.51
CA GLU A 217 13.04 0.00 27.40
C GLU A 217 11.53 -0.01 27.57
N VAL A 218 10.93 1.16 27.46
CA VAL A 218 9.48 1.33 27.38
C VAL A 218 9.16 1.87 25.99
N ARG A 219 8.28 1.18 25.31
CA ARG A 219 7.86 1.57 23.95
C ARG A 219 6.33 1.61 23.88
N ARG A 220 5.83 2.62 23.25
CA ARG A 220 4.40 2.78 22.98
C ARG A 220 4.18 3.18 21.52
#